data_afe2e2fec5994a521bd613db0e7afa34
#
_entry.id   afe2e2fec5994a521bd613db0e7afa34
#
_cell.length_a   1.000
_cell.length_b   1.000
_cell.length_c   1.000
_cell.angle_alpha   90.00
_cell.angle_beta   90.00
_cell.angle_gamma   90.00
#
_symmetry.space_group_name_H-M   'P 1'
#
loop_
_entity.id
_entity.type
_entity.pdbx_description
1 polymer ?
#
loop_
_entity_poly.entity_id
_entity_poly.type
_entity_poly.pdbx_seq_one_letter_code
_entity_poly.pdbx_strand_id
1 'polypeptide(L)'
;MEQSKKYLKLSSIAVLALAFFSMLQLVSELLFGDINQAAIPEGAPDNILLITRIILFAVAFLLMLPNIYIGIKGMRIAKKPNASKAHIVWAIILLAFACLNIIEPVVTCVSDGMKSENISAVLSIAVEITVFFEYIKYAMDVRKNVA
;
A
#
# COMPACT_ATOMS: atom_id res chain seq x y z
N MET A 1 2.20 23.11 15.31
CA MET A 1 3.02 21.92 15.64
C MET A 1 2.21 20.77 16.25
N GLU A 2 1.39 20.98 17.29
CA GLU A 2 0.58 19.89 17.87
C GLU A 2 -0.43 19.28 16.90
N GLN A 3 -1.10 20.10 16.12
CA GLN A 3 -2.05 19.65 15.11
C GLN A 3 -1.38 18.78 14.04
N SER A 4 -0.21 19.19 13.54
CA SER A 4 0.55 18.40 12.54
C SER A 4 1.01 17.05 13.11
N LYS A 5 1.40 16.97 14.41
CA LYS A 5 1.72 15.70 15.08
C LYS A 5 0.50 14.78 15.19
N LYS A 6 -0.67 15.35 15.53
CA LYS A 6 -1.92 14.58 15.62
C LYS A 6 -2.30 13.99 14.26
N TYR A 7 -2.26 14.78 13.20
CA TYR A 7 -2.57 14.30 11.85
C TYR A 7 -1.51 13.35 11.30
N LEU A 8 -0.21 13.56 11.58
CA LEU A 8 0.83 12.59 11.23
C LEU A 8 0.59 11.25 11.93
N LYS A 9 0.20 11.26 13.20
CA LYS A 9 -0.16 10.02 13.91
C LYS A 9 -1.35 9.32 13.26
N LEU A 10 -2.40 10.09 12.89
CA LEU A 10 -3.61 9.54 12.27
C LEU A 10 -3.31 8.94 10.88
N SER A 11 -2.59 9.67 10.01
CA SER A 11 -2.19 9.16 8.70
C SER A 11 -1.24 7.96 8.80
N SER A 12 -0.36 7.91 9.82
CA SER A 12 0.49 6.75 10.09
C SER A 12 -0.33 5.51 10.46
N ILE A 13 -1.40 5.67 11.25
CA ILE A 13 -2.32 4.58 11.58
C ILE A 13 -3.06 4.13 10.31
N ALA A 14 -3.48 5.07 9.47
CA ALA A 14 -4.14 4.76 8.19
C ALA A 14 -3.21 3.97 7.26
N VAL A 15 -1.92 4.31 7.16
CA VAL A 15 -0.92 3.54 6.40
C VAL A 15 -0.79 2.12 6.94
N LEU A 16 -0.75 1.93 8.26
CA LEU A 16 -0.71 0.59 8.87
C LEU A 16 -2.00 -0.20 8.62
N ALA A 17 -3.16 0.47 8.68
CA ALA A 17 -4.43 -0.17 8.37
C ALA A 17 -4.48 -0.63 6.89
N LEU A 18 -4.04 0.20 5.94
CA LEU A 18 -3.92 -0.18 4.54
C LEU A 18 -3.01 -1.40 4.37
N ALA A 19 -1.83 -1.43 5.00
CA ALA A 19 -0.92 -2.57 4.96
C ALA A 19 -1.58 -3.84 5.51
N PHE A 20 -2.32 -3.72 6.61
CA PHE A 20 -3.04 -4.84 7.22
C PHE A 20 -4.16 -5.38 6.31
N PHE A 21 -4.97 -4.51 5.72
CA PHE A 21 -6.02 -4.92 4.79
C PHE A 21 -5.46 -5.55 3.52
N SER A 22 -4.38 -5.01 2.96
CA SER A 22 -3.68 -5.62 1.81
C SER A 22 -3.13 -7.00 2.16
N MET A 23 -2.65 -7.21 3.39
CA MET A 23 -2.21 -8.53 3.85
C MET A 23 -3.38 -9.50 3.98
N LEU A 24 -4.52 -9.07 4.52
CA LEU A 24 -5.73 -9.90 4.60
C LEU A 24 -6.24 -10.29 3.22
N GLN A 25 -6.27 -9.36 2.28
CA GLN A 25 -6.65 -9.63 0.90
C GLN A 25 -5.72 -10.66 0.27
N LEU A 26 -4.41 -10.50 0.41
CA LEU A 26 -3.41 -11.44 -0.10
C LEU A 26 -3.60 -12.84 0.50
N VAL A 27 -3.80 -12.94 1.81
CA VAL A 27 -4.07 -14.24 2.47
C VAL A 27 -5.37 -14.85 1.95
N SER A 28 -6.41 -14.05 1.76
CA SER A 28 -7.69 -14.51 1.20
C SER A 28 -7.52 -15.03 -0.23
N GLU A 29 -6.79 -14.32 -1.08
CA GLU A 29 -6.50 -14.76 -2.45
C GLU A 29 -5.67 -16.04 -2.49
N LEU A 30 -4.73 -16.23 -1.54
CA LEU A 30 -3.95 -17.45 -1.44
C LEU A 30 -4.75 -18.66 -0.99
N LEU A 31 -5.71 -18.46 -0.06
CA LEU A 31 -6.49 -19.55 0.52
C LEU A 31 -7.71 -19.92 -0.32
N PHE A 32 -8.35 -18.95 -0.93
CA PHE A 32 -9.65 -19.07 -1.58
C PHE A 32 -9.67 -18.62 -3.03
N GLY A 33 -8.64 -17.89 -3.49
CA GLY A 33 -8.54 -17.42 -4.87
C GLY A 33 -8.14 -18.53 -5.82
N ASP A 34 -8.82 -18.59 -6.96
CA ASP A 34 -8.29 -19.27 -8.13
C ASP A 34 -7.08 -18.47 -8.60
N ILE A 35 -5.88 -18.89 -8.18
CA ILE A 35 -4.65 -18.33 -8.74
C ILE A 35 -4.76 -18.56 -10.23
N ASN A 36 -4.84 -17.45 -10.96
CA ASN A 36 -5.02 -17.44 -12.40
C ASN A 36 -4.22 -18.55 -13.05
N GLN A 37 -4.92 -19.58 -13.49
CA GLN A 37 -4.36 -20.70 -14.25
C GLN A 37 -3.60 -20.20 -15.51
N ALA A 38 -3.85 -18.95 -15.91
CA ALA A 38 -3.13 -18.28 -17.00
C ALA A 38 -1.63 -18.14 -16.78
N ALA A 39 -1.14 -18.16 -15.53
CA ALA A 39 0.30 -18.09 -15.21
C ALA A 39 0.94 -19.48 -15.07
N ILE A 40 0.16 -20.55 -15.09
CA ILE A 40 0.63 -21.92 -14.89
C ILE A 40 0.23 -22.75 -16.09
N PRO A 41 1.16 -23.44 -16.77
CA PRO A 41 0.82 -24.32 -17.90
C PRO A 41 -0.20 -25.39 -17.49
N GLU A 42 -1.19 -25.66 -18.34
CA GLU A 42 -2.13 -26.76 -18.16
C GLU A 42 -1.34 -28.08 -17.96
N GLY A 43 -1.62 -28.80 -16.87
CA GLY A 43 -0.91 -30.03 -16.54
C GLY A 43 0.33 -29.88 -15.68
N ALA A 44 0.61 -28.69 -15.15
CA ALA A 44 1.70 -28.50 -14.19
C ALA A 44 1.47 -29.34 -12.92
N PRO A 45 2.50 -30.00 -12.37
CA PRO A 45 2.38 -30.76 -11.14
C PRO A 45 1.98 -29.87 -9.93
N ASP A 46 1.24 -30.43 -8.96
CA ASP A 46 0.73 -29.70 -7.78
C ASP A 46 1.80 -28.99 -6.97
N ASN A 47 3.02 -29.53 -6.96
CA ASN A 47 4.16 -28.90 -6.28
C ASN A 47 4.59 -27.57 -6.93
N ILE A 48 4.44 -27.40 -8.25
CA ILE A 48 4.73 -26.14 -8.95
C ILE A 48 3.72 -25.07 -8.54
N LEU A 49 2.45 -25.44 -8.45
CA LEU A 49 1.39 -24.55 -7.97
C LEU A 49 1.69 -24.05 -6.55
N LEU A 50 2.09 -24.95 -5.65
CA LEU A 50 2.42 -24.60 -4.27
C LEU A 50 3.64 -23.66 -4.20
N ILE A 51 4.69 -23.97 -4.96
CA ILE A 51 5.91 -23.14 -5.00
C ILE A 51 5.59 -21.74 -5.53
N THR A 52 4.81 -21.64 -6.60
CA THR A 52 4.38 -20.35 -7.17
C THR A 52 3.60 -19.53 -6.14
N ARG A 53 2.67 -20.15 -5.41
CA ARG A 53 1.94 -19.50 -4.32
C ARG A 53 2.86 -18.96 -3.24
N ILE A 54 3.83 -19.73 -2.79
CA ILE A 54 4.79 -19.33 -1.76
C ILE A 54 5.65 -18.15 -2.25
N ILE A 55 6.11 -18.19 -3.51
CA ILE A 55 6.90 -17.11 -4.09
C ILE A 55 6.09 -15.82 -4.18
N LEU A 56 4.86 -15.88 -4.69
CA LEU A 56 3.98 -14.71 -4.80
C LEU A 56 3.69 -14.10 -3.42
N PHE A 57 3.42 -14.96 -2.42
CA PHE A 57 3.24 -14.50 -1.04
C PHE A 57 4.48 -13.80 -0.50
N ALA A 58 5.66 -14.40 -0.67
CA ALA A 58 6.91 -13.83 -0.19
C ALA A 58 7.20 -12.46 -0.85
N VAL A 59 7.00 -12.34 -2.16
CA VAL A 59 7.17 -11.07 -2.89
C VAL A 59 6.19 -10.01 -2.39
N ALA A 60 4.90 -10.35 -2.28
CA ALA A 60 3.90 -9.40 -1.82
C ALA A 60 4.12 -8.98 -0.36
N PHE A 61 4.56 -9.92 0.51
CA PHE A 61 4.96 -9.59 1.88
C PHE A 61 6.14 -8.61 1.93
N LEU A 62 7.17 -8.83 1.10
CA LEU A 62 8.32 -7.92 0.99
C LEU A 62 7.89 -6.51 0.54
N LEU A 63 6.93 -6.41 -0.38
CA LEU A 63 6.39 -5.12 -0.85
C LEU A 63 5.58 -4.37 0.22
N MET A 64 5.08 -5.06 1.24
CA MET A 64 4.38 -4.43 2.38
C MET A 64 5.33 -3.85 3.43
N LEU A 65 6.57 -4.33 3.53
CA LEU A 65 7.52 -3.86 4.55
C LEU A 65 7.72 -2.35 4.56
N PRO A 66 7.84 -1.65 3.41
CA PRO A 66 7.91 -0.19 3.38
C PRO A 66 6.70 0.48 4.03
N ASN A 67 5.48 -0.01 3.80
CA ASN A 67 4.25 0.52 4.41
C ASN A 67 4.28 0.40 5.94
N ILE A 68 4.66 -0.77 6.45
CA ILE A 68 4.81 -1.01 7.89
C ILE A 68 5.88 -0.10 8.48
N TYR A 69 7.04 0.01 7.80
CA TYR A 69 8.12 0.90 8.23
C TYR A 69 7.65 2.36 8.33
N ILE A 70 6.99 2.88 7.30
CA ILE A 70 6.48 4.26 7.25
C ILE A 70 5.49 4.49 8.38
N GLY A 71 4.52 3.60 8.56
CA GLY A 71 3.50 3.73 9.60
C GLY A 71 4.09 3.74 11.00
N ILE A 72 4.98 2.80 11.33
CA ILE A 72 5.65 2.73 12.64
C ILE A 72 6.54 3.96 12.86
N LYS A 73 7.33 4.33 11.85
CA LYS A 73 8.25 5.47 11.95
C LYS A 73 7.49 6.78 12.11
N GLY A 74 6.41 6.99 11.36
CA GLY A 74 5.55 8.16 11.48
C GLY A 74 4.93 8.31 12.86
N MET A 75 4.42 7.22 13.46
CA MET A 75 3.92 7.25 14.84
C MET A 75 5.00 7.61 15.87
N ARG A 76 6.23 7.11 15.70
CA ARG A 76 7.36 7.45 16.58
C ARG A 76 7.74 8.92 16.46
N ILE A 77 7.77 9.46 15.23
CA ILE A 77 8.08 10.87 14.96
C ILE A 77 6.98 11.79 15.47
N ALA A 78 5.72 11.38 15.38
CA ALA A 78 4.62 12.14 15.99
C ALA A 78 4.76 12.28 17.51
N LYS A 79 5.30 11.25 18.19
CA LYS A 79 5.57 11.29 19.64
C LYS A 79 6.86 12.04 19.98
N LYS A 80 7.95 11.74 19.26
CA LYS A 80 9.28 12.35 19.46
C LYS A 80 9.79 12.85 18.09
N PRO A 81 9.48 14.12 17.74
CA PRO A 81 9.87 14.70 16.46
C PRO A 81 11.40 14.66 16.26
N ASN A 82 11.81 14.29 15.07
CA ASN A 82 13.21 14.30 14.66
C ASN A 82 13.32 14.68 13.17
N ALA A 83 14.52 15.05 12.73
CA ALA A 83 14.81 15.51 11.36
C ALA A 83 14.95 14.38 10.32
N SER A 84 14.58 13.13 10.63
CA SER A 84 14.71 11.98 9.73
C SER A 84 13.92 12.19 8.44
N LYS A 85 14.55 11.91 7.29
CA LYS A 85 13.94 12.04 5.95
C LYS A 85 13.52 10.69 5.33
N ALA A 86 14.13 9.59 5.78
CA ALA A 86 14.02 8.29 5.11
C ALA A 86 12.56 7.83 4.94
N HIS A 87 11.73 8.01 5.97
CA HIS A 87 10.31 7.61 5.91
C HIS A 87 9.49 8.48 4.93
N ILE A 88 9.88 9.76 4.74
CA ILE A 88 9.22 10.64 3.76
C ILE A 88 9.60 10.21 2.35
N VAL A 89 10.88 9.88 2.11
CA VAL A 89 11.35 9.39 0.80
C VAL A 89 10.61 8.09 0.42
N TRP A 90 10.51 7.14 1.34
CA TRP A 90 9.75 5.92 1.10
C TRP A 90 8.27 6.19 0.82
N ALA A 91 7.65 7.12 1.55
CA ALA A 91 6.25 7.49 1.31
C ALA A 91 6.05 8.13 -0.08
N ILE A 92 7.01 8.94 -0.55
CA ILE A 92 6.97 9.52 -1.90
C ILE A 92 7.09 8.42 -2.97
N ILE A 93 7.99 7.45 -2.77
CA ILE A 93 8.15 6.32 -3.69
C ILE A 93 6.84 5.53 -3.78
N LEU A 94 6.23 5.20 -2.64
CA LEU A 94 4.96 4.45 -2.62
C LEU A 94 3.80 5.25 -3.22
N LEU A 95 3.75 6.57 -2.97
CA LEU A 95 2.78 7.45 -3.62
C LEU A 95 2.93 7.43 -5.15
N ALA A 96 4.17 7.49 -5.65
CA ALA A 96 4.43 7.41 -7.10
C ALA A 96 3.96 6.07 -7.68
N PHE A 97 4.22 4.95 -7.00
CA PHE A 97 3.71 3.62 -7.40
C PHE A 97 2.18 3.57 -7.38
N ALA A 98 1.53 4.10 -6.35
CA ALA A 98 0.07 4.16 -6.29
C ALA A 98 -0.52 5.00 -7.44
N CYS A 99 0.12 6.14 -7.79
CA CYS A 99 -0.28 6.96 -8.94
C CYS A 99 -0.10 6.24 -10.28
N LEU A 100 0.88 5.36 -10.42
CA LEU A 100 1.04 4.54 -11.62
C LEU A 100 0.01 3.41 -11.66
N ASN A 101 -0.25 2.77 -10.54
CA ASN A 101 -1.19 1.65 -10.44
C ASN A 101 -2.65 2.04 -10.68
N ILE A 102 -3.03 3.32 -10.52
CA ILE A 102 -4.40 3.75 -10.79
C ILE A 102 -4.73 3.80 -12.29
N ILE A 103 -3.72 3.87 -13.15
CA ILE A 103 -3.91 4.04 -14.61
C ILE A 103 -4.68 2.85 -15.19
N GLU A 104 -4.28 1.62 -14.87
CA GLU A 104 -4.91 0.41 -15.40
C GLU A 104 -6.39 0.30 -15.03
N PRO A 105 -6.81 0.39 -13.74
CA PRO A 105 -8.23 0.34 -13.40
C PRO A 105 -9.06 1.48 -14.02
N VAL A 106 -8.46 2.67 -14.16
CA VAL A 106 -9.15 3.80 -14.82
C VAL A 106 -9.36 3.51 -16.31
N VAL A 107 -8.34 3.01 -17.00
CA VAL A 107 -8.46 2.62 -18.41
C VAL A 107 -9.50 1.51 -18.58
N THR A 108 -9.49 0.51 -17.71
CA THR A 108 -10.48 -0.57 -17.72
C THR A 108 -11.90 -0.07 -17.45
N CYS A 109 -12.09 0.90 -16.56
CA CYS A 109 -13.40 1.54 -16.35
C CYS A 109 -13.91 2.25 -17.63
N VAL A 110 -13.01 2.82 -18.41
CA VAL A 110 -13.37 3.52 -19.65
C VAL A 110 -13.65 2.54 -20.80
N SER A 111 -12.85 1.47 -20.92
CA SER A 111 -12.97 0.50 -22.03
C SER A 111 -14.09 -0.51 -21.82
N ASP A 112 -14.18 -1.09 -20.63
CA ASP A 112 -15.07 -2.22 -20.32
C ASP A 112 -16.36 -1.81 -19.59
N GLY A 113 -16.48 -0.50 -19.29
CA GLY A 113 -17.59 0.10 -18.57
C GLY A 113 -17.39 0.11 -17.07
N MET A 114 -18.25 0.88 -16.39
CA MET A 114 -18.24 1.08 -14.93
C MET A 114 -18.81 -0.14 -14.19
N LYS A 115 -18.10 -1.27 -14.22
CA LYS A 115 -18.42 -2.43 -13.40
C LYS A 115 -18.03 -2.16 -11.94
N SER A 116 -18.76 -2.76 -10.98
CA SER A 116 -18.51 -2.57 -9.54
C SER A 116 -17.07 -2.92 -9.14
N GLU A 117 -16.49 -3.94 -9.75
CA GLU A 117 -15.10 -4.38 -9.50
C GLU A 117 -14.08 -3.31 -9.90
N ASN A 118 -14.23 -2.73 -11.09
CA ASN A 118 -13.34 -1.69 -11.61
C ASN A 118 -13.43 -0.41 -10.77
N ILE A 119 -14.66 -0.03 -10.39
CA ILE A 119 -14.90 1.14 -9.53
C ILE A 119 -14.27 0.93 -8.15
N SER A 120 -14.41 -0.24 -7.55
CA SER A 120 -13.82 -0.55 -6.24
C SER A 120 -12.30 -0.51 -6.27
N ALA A 121 -11.68 -0.97 -7.35
CA ALA A 121 -10.23 -0.89 -7.56
C ALA A 121 -9.75 0.57 -7.64
N VAL A 122 -10.42 1.40 -8.43
CA VAL A 122 -10.10 2.84 -8.54
C VAL A 122 -10.25 3.53 -7.19
N LEU A 123 -11.35 3.28 -6.46
CA LEU A 123 -11.58 3.88 -5.14
C LEU A 123 -10.54 3.45 -4.11
N SER A 124 -10.15 2.17 -4.10
CA SER A 124 -9.12 1.65 -3.19
C SER A 124 -7.79 2.37 -3.39
N ILE A 125 -7.34 2.49 -4.65
CA ILE A 125 -6.08 3.18 -4.96
C ILE A 125 -6.18 4.70 -4.70
N ALA A 126 -7.33 5.32 -4.95
CA ALA A 126 -7.54 6.73 -4.63
C ALA A 126 -7.44 7.01 -3.12
N VAL A 127 -7.97 6.10 -2.28
CA VAL A 127 -7.80 6.17 -0.82
C VAL A 127 -6.33 6.04 -0.44
N GLU A 128 -5.60 5.10 -1.04
CA GLU A 128 -4.16 4.90 -0.80
C GLU A 128 -3.36 6.16 -1.14
N ILE A 129 -3.59 6.76 -2.33
CA ILE A 129 -2.97 8.02 -2.76
C ILE A 129 -3.24 9.14 -1.74
N THR A 130 -4.49 9.26 -1.29
CA THR A 130 -4.88 10.30 -0.32
C THR A 130 -4.15 10.11 1.01
N VAL A 131 -4.08 8.89 1.52
CA VAL A 131 -3.39 8.56 2.79
C VAL A 131 -1.90 8.88 2.71
N PHE A 132 -1.21 8.50 1.62
CA PHE A 132 0.21 8.83 1.46
C PHE A 132 0.45 10.32 1.29
N PHE A 133 -0.41 11.03 0.55
CA PHE A 133 -0.30 12.47 0.39
C PHE A 133 -0.42 13.20 1.73
N GLU A 134 -1.43 12.87 2.53
CA GLU A 134 -1.63 13.45 3.87
C GLU A 134 -0.46 13.09 4.80
N TYR A 135 0.04 11.85 4.75
CA TYR A 135 1.20 11.45 5.51
C TYR A 135 2.43 12.29 5.19
N ILE A 136 2.76 12.45 3.90
CA ILE A 136 3.93 13.24 3.44
C ILE A 136 3.80 14.69 3.89
N LYS A 137 2.63 15.30 3.70
CA LYS A 137 2.33 16.68 4.08
C LYS A 137 2.62 16.90 5.57
N TYR A 138 2.04 16.09 6.45
CA TYR A 138 2.22 16.27 7.89
C TYR A 138 3.60 15.85 8.40
N ALA A 139 4.24 14.87 7.76
CA ALA A 139 5.61 14.50 8.08
C ALA A 139 6.60 15.64 7.75
N MET A 140 6.38 16.32 6.61
CA MET A 140 7.17 17.50 6.24
C MET A 140 6.93 18.68 7.18
N ASP A 141 5.68 18.91 7.60
CA ASP A 141 5.34 19.98 8.55
C ASP A 141 5.96 19.75 9.90
N VAL A 142 5.88 18.53 10.44
CA VAL A 142 6.54 18.19 11.72
C VAL A 142 8.04 18.38 11.62
N ARG A 143 8.65 17.97 10.49
CA ARG A 143 10.09 18.11 10.28
C ARG A 143 10.54 19.57 10.21
N LYS A 144 9.81 20.43 9.47
CA LYS A 144 10.13 21.88 9.37
C LYS A 144 10.17 22.57 10.72
N ASN A 145 9.39 22.09 11.69
CA ASN A 145 9.33 22.68 13.03
C ASN A 145 10.40 22.12 14.00
N VAL A 146 11.25 21.20 13.54
CA VAL A 146 12.31 20.56 14.35
C VAL A 146 13.70 20.86 13.78
N ALA A 147 13.78 21.18 12.50
CA ALA A 147 15.01 21.58 11.82
C ALA A 147 15.27 23.07 12.00
#